data_1b2b64cc9b54c7517548009f5f52435b
#
_entry.id   1b2b64cc9b54c7517548009f5f52435b
#
_cell.length_a   1.000
_cell.length_b   1.000
_cell.length_c   1.000
_cell.angle_alpha   90.00
_cell.angle_beta   90.00
_cell.angle_gamma   90.00
#
_symmetry.space_group_name_H-M   'P 1'
#
loop_
_entity.id
_entity.type
_entity.pdbx_description
1 polymer ?
#
loop_
_entity_poly.entity_id
_entity_poly.type
_entity_poly.pdbx_seq_one_letter_code
_entity_poly.pdbx_strand_id
1 'polypeptide(L)'
;MKRLPYILALAGVLIALLLVAWFGFGNVAAAVSRIGWPEFGLILGWQLVLFVILGLAWDVIMPARYARRPWVQVWGRMVRDASANCLPFSQVGGFVFGVRAVTLQGVEWHTATASTVVDVTAEFLAQIAFAGIGLAILLARAPASSLAVPLEVGLALAVMACFAFVWLQQGAAPIFARISRRIAGRWFADAQERVAVLQAELGLIYGHTTRLVLGFLVHLIGWLGTGVAGWIGYHALGVPIDFDDALAIEALLAAATAVAFLVPVNAGVQEAGYAGLGAIFGVPPELSLGVSIIRRARDLTVGVPILLLWQYLEMRRLRRAPAPEA
;
A
#
# COMPACT_ATOMS: atom_id res chain seq x y z
N MET A 1 -8.61 32.20 -0.98
CA MET A 1 -8.43 30.74 -1.07
C MET A 1 -7.38 30.27 -2.12
N LYS A 2 -6.82 31.13 -2.98
CA LYS A 2 -5.82 30.77 -4.03
C LYS A 2 -4.45 30.29 -3.49
N ARG A 3 -4.11 30.57 -2.22
CA ARG A 3 -2.80 30.21 -1.63
C ARG A 3 -2.79 28.84 -0.92
N LEU A 4 -3.95 28.30 -0.56
CA LEU A 4 -4.05 27.04 0.20
C LEU A 4 -3.39 25.84 -0.51
N PRO A 5 -3.59 25.60 -1.83
CA PRO A 5 -2.91 24.50 -2.53
C PRO A 5 -1.38 24.64 -2.53
N TYR A 6 -0.87 25.88 -2.65
CA TYR A 6 0.58 26.12 -2.60
C TYR A 6 1.15 25.91 -1.20
N ILE A 7 0.42 26.30 -0.15
CA ILE A 7 0.83 26.06 1.24
C ILE A 7 0.84 24.58 1.54
N LEU A 8 -0.19 23.83 1.13
CA LEU A 8 -0.25 22.37 1.30
C LEU A 8 0.85 21.67 0.51
N ALA A 9 1.14 22.15 -0.70
CA ALA A 9 2.22 21.64 -1.52
C ALA A 9 3.60 21.86 -0.86
N LEU A 10 3.84 23.09 -0.36
CA LEU A 10 5.09 23.43 0.32
C LEU A 10 5.24 22.65 1.63
N ALA A 11 4.15 22.52 2.40
CA ALA A 11 4.11 21.73 3.62
C ALA A 11 4.43 20.25 3.33
N GLY A 12 3.90 19.66 2.25
CA GLY A 12 4.20 18.29 1.83
C GLY A 12 5.68 18.09 1.49
N VAL A 13 6.30 19.03 0.76
CA VAL A 13 7.76 19.00 0.50
C VAL A 13 8.55 19.12 1.80
N LEU A 14 8.17 20.07 2.67
CA LEU A 14 8.87 20.28 3.92
C LEU A 14 8.78 19.02 4.82
N ILE A 15 7.60 18.40 4.89
CA ILE A 15 7.41 17.14 5.63
C ILE A 15 8.25 16.03 5.02
N ALA A 16 8.29 15.87 3.69
CA ALA A 16 9.14 14.88 3.03
C ALA A 16 10.64 15.11 3.33
N LEU A 17 11.10 16.35 3.28
CA LEU A 17 12.48 16.71 3.61
C LEU A 17 12.80 16.49 5.10
N LEU A 18 11.87 16.82 6.00
CA LEU A 18 12.03 16.57 7.44
C LEU A 18 12.07 15.07 7.76
N LEU A 19 11.27 14.25 7.07
CA LEU A 19 11.31 12.80 7.23
C LEU A 19 12.61 12.20 6.70
N VAL A 20 13.10 12.66 5.54
CA VAL A 20 14.43 12.28 5.03
C VAL A 20 15.52 12.70 6.02
N ALA A 21 15.42 13.88 6.63
CA ALA A 21 16.36 14.34 7.64
C ALA A 21 16.26 13.52 8.95
N TRP A 22 15.06 13.16 9.36
CA TRP A 22 14.81 12.38 10.59
C TRP A 22 15.23 10.93 10.46
N PHE A 23 14.81 10.24 9.37
CA PHE A 23 15.22 8.84 9.14
C PHE A 23 16.67 8.70 8.71
N GLY A 24 17.32 9.82 8.38
CA GLY A 24 18.75 9.98 8.21
C GLY A 24 19.29 9.56 6.86
N PHE A 25 19.77 10.53 6.10
CA PHE A 25 20.69 10.29 4.97
C PHE A 25 21.84 9.35 5.40
N GLY A 26 22.25 9.43 6.68
CA GLY A 26 23.26 8.56 7.26
C GLY A 26 22.86 7.08 7.30
N ASN A 27 21.59 6.76 7.59
CA ASN A 27 21.14 5.36 7.61
C ASN A 27 21.03 4.78 6.19
N VAL A 28 20.57 5.57 5.21
CA VAL A 28 20.58 5.16 3.81
C VAL A 28 22.00 4.93 3.31
N ALA A 29 22.91 5.88 3.56
CA ALA A 29 24.31 5.75 3.19
C ALA A 29 24.98 4.54 3.86
N ALA A 30 24.72 4.31 5.15
CA ALA A 30 25.25 3.16 5.88
C ALA A 30 24.67 1.83 5.35
N ALA A 31 23.40 1.76 4.97
CA ALA A 31 22.80 0.58 4.37
C ALA A 31 23.46 0.27 3.01
N VAL A 32 23.55 1.28 2.14
CA VAL A 32 24.18 1.12 0.82
C VAL A 32 25.67 0.75 0.93
N SER A 33 26.40 1.34 1.89
CA SER A 33 27.82 1.01 2.10
C SER A 33 28.05 -0.41 2.60
N ARG A 34 27.06 -1.00 3.29
CA ARG A 34 27.15 -2.39 3.78
C ARG A 34 26.93 -3.42 2.68
N ILE A 35 25.95 -3.18 1.80
CA ILE A 35 25.53 -4.16 0.79
C ILE A 35 26.15 -3.90 -0.60
N GLY A 36 26.66 -2.71 -0.87
CA GLY A 36 27.15 -2.30 -2.19
C GLY A 36 26.06 -1.72 -3.10
N TRP A 37 26.52 -0.95 -4.09
CA TRP A 37 25.65 -0.29 -5.08
C TRP A 37 24.91 -1.28 -6.01
N PRO A 38 25.54 -2.38 -6.50
CA PRO A 38 24.85 -3.33 -7.37
C PRO A 38 23.65 -4.00 -6.70
N GLU A 39 23.83 -4.47 -5.46
CA GLU A 39 22.81 -5.15 -4.68
C GLU A 39 21.67 -4.19 -4.33
N PHE A 40 22.02 -2.94 -3.94
CA PHE A 40 21.00 -1.92 -3.71
C PHE A 40 20.24 -1.56 -4.99
N GLY A 41 20.94 -1.48 -6.12
CA GLY A 41 20.33 -1.27 -7.44
C GLY A 41 19.37 -2.38 -7.82
N LEU A 42 19.70 -3.64 -7.51
CA LEU A 42 18.80 -4.79 -7.71
C LEU A 42 17.52 -4.65 -6.87
N ILE A 43 17.65 -4.26 -5.60
CA ILE A 43 16.51 -4.05 -4.70
C ILE A 43 15.61 -2.92 -5.21
N LEU A 44 16.19 -1.80 -5.69
CA LEU A 44 15.43 -0.70 -6.31
C LEU A 44 14.72 -1.15 -7.59
N GLY A 45 15.43 -1.87 -8.47
CA GLY A 45 14.85 -2.41 -9.71
C GLY A 45 13.69 -3.36 -9.44
N TRP A 46 13.84 -4.25 -8.45
CA TRP A 46 12.77 -5.14 -8.03
C TRP A 46 11.54 -4.39 -7.50
N GLN A 47 11.76 -3.32 -6.71
CA GLN A 47 10.65 -2.48 -6.25
C GLN A 47 9.88 -1.83 -7.40
N LEU A 48 10.56 -1.40 -8.46
CA LEU A 48 9.89 -0.86 -9.67
C LEU A 48 9.06 -1.94 -10.37
N VAL A 49 9.55 -3.18 -10.44
CA VAL A 49 8.78 -4.33 -10.95
C VAL A 49 7.52 -4.56 -10.11
N LEU A 50 7.63 -4.51 -8.79
CA LEU A 50 6.46 -4.64 -7.90
C LEU A 50 5.43 -3.54 -8.13
N PHE A 51 5.83 -2.30 -8.35
CA PHE A 51 4.90 -1.22 -8.69
C PHE A 51 4.15 -1.49 -10.00
N VAL A 52 4.83 -2.06 -11.00
CA VAL A 52 4.17 -2.45 -12.25
C VAL A 52 3.16 -3.56 -12.00
N ILE A 53 3.53 -4.62 -11.29
CA ILE A 53 2.64 -5.74 -10.96
C ILE A 53 1.40 -5.24 -10.22
N LEU A 54 1.59 -4.46 -9.16
CA LEU A 54 0.49 -3.95 -8.34
C LEU A 54 -0.36 -2.90 -9.07
N GLY A 55 0.24 -2.10 -9.95
CA GLY A 55 -0.49 -1.20 -10.83
C GLY A 55 -1.32 -1.94 -11.88
N LEU A 56 -0.82 -3.05 -12.42
CA LEU A 56 -1.56 -3.94 -13.32
C LEU A 56 -2.71 -4.64 -12.59
N ALA A 57 -2.54 -5.02 -11.32
CA ALA A 57 -3.63 -5.55 -10.49
C ALA A 57 -4.80 -4.56 -10.43
N TRP A 58 -4.50 -3.29 -10.18
CA TRP A 58 -5.51 -2.23 -10.20
C TRP A 58 -6.12 -2.01 -11.59
N ASP A 59 -5.31 -2.02 -12.66
CA ASP A 59 -5.80 -1.88 -14.05
C ASP A 59 -6.80 -2.99 -14.44
N VAL A 60 -6.55 -4.22 -14.05
CA VAL A 60 -7.45 -5.35 -14.28
C VAL A 60 -8.83 -5.13 -13.63
N ILE A 61 -8.88 -4.49 -12.48
CA ILE A 61 -10.12 -4.17 -11.74
C ILE A 61 -10.87 -3.00 -12.38
N MET A 62 -10.15 -2.09 -13.05
CA MET A 62 -10.76 -0.90 -13.67
C MET A 62 -11.85 -1.24 -14.68
N PRO A 63 -12.94 -0.43 -14.78
CA PRO A 63 -13.94 -0.57 -15.84
C PRO A 63 -13.30 -0.52 -17.24
N ALA A 64 -13.88 -1.27 -18.20
CA ALA A 64 -13.32 -1.43 -19.55
C ALA A 64 -13.03 -0.11 -20.28
N ARG A 65 -13.79 0.96 -19.97
CA ARG A 65 -13.60 2.31 -20.53
C ARG A 65 -12.23 2.93 -20.20
N TYR A 66 -11.55 2.45 -19.13
CA TYR A 66 -10.24 2.93 -18.68
C TYR A 66 -9.12 1.89 -18.84
N ALA A 67 -9.44 0.61 -19.09
CA ALA A 67 -8.53 -0.54 -19.14
C ALA A 67 -7.46 -0.50 -20.26
N ARG A 68 -7.35 0.57 -21.02
CA ARG A 68 -6.35 0.73 -22.10
C ARG A 68 -5.16 1.61 -21.72
N ARG A 69 -5.05 1.99 -20.45
CA ARG A 69 -4.01 2.91 -19.97
C ARG A 69 -3.38 2.41 -18.67
N PRO A 70 -2.78 1.20 -18.65
CA PRO A 70 -2.26 0.60 -17.42
C PRO A 70 -1.24 1.47 -16.69
N TRP A 71 -0.50 2.32 -17.41
CA TRP A 71 0.46 3.23 -16.80
C TRP A 71 -0.17 4.30 -15.91
N VAL A 72 -1.46 4.60 -16.07
CA VAL A 72 -2.20 5.50 -15.17
C VAL A 72 -2.36 4.85 -13.80
N GLN A 73 -2.71 3.56 -13.76
CA GLN A 73 -2.85 2.79 -12.52
C GLN A 73 -1.48 2.50 -11.91
N VAL A 74 -0.47 2.17 -12.72
CA VAL A 74 0.92 2.02 -12.23
C VAL A 74 1.40 3.32 -11.59
N TRP A 75 1.19 4.47 -12.22
CA TRP A 75 1.52 5.76 -11.63
C TRP A 75 0.72 6.04 -10.35
N GLY A 76 -0.59 5.79 -10.36
CA GLY A 76 -1.45 5.90 -9.18
C GLY A 76 -0.95 5.03 -8.02
N ARG A 77 -0.52 3.80 -8.32
CA ARG A 77 0.06 2.87 -7.35
C ARG A 77 1.38 3.38 -6.79
N MET A 78 2.29 3.86 -7.65
CA MET A 78 3.55 4.44 -7.21
C MET A 78 3.34 5.61 -6.25
N VAL A 79 2.43 6.54 -6.57
CA VAL A 79 2.11 7.69 -5.70
C VAL A 79 1.45 7.24 -4.40
N ARG A 80 0.53 6.25 -4.45
CA ARG A 80 -0.12 5.67 -3.28
C ARG A 80 0.88 5.09 -2.30
N ASP A 81 1.76 4.20 -2.79
CA ASP A 81 2.73 3.50 -1.93
C ASP A 81 3.84 4.46 -1.44
N ALA A 82 4.31 5.35 -2.29
CA ALA A 82 5.25 6.40 -1.88
C ALA A 82 4.67 7.28 -0.76
N SER A 83 3.39 7.65 -0.88
CA SER A 83 2.70 8.43 0.16
C SER A 83 2.52 7.65 1.46
N ALA A 84 2.14 6.36 1.36
CA ALA A 84 1.95 5.51 2.52
C ALA A 84 3.26 5.27 3.29
N ASN A 85 4.39 5.12 2.58
CA ASN A 85 5.68 4.79 3.18
C ASN A 85 6.53 6.01 3.57
N CYS A 86 6.29 7.18 2.94
CA CYS A 86 7.09 8.38 3.17
C CYS A 86 6.36 9.50 3.91
N LEU A 87 5.03 9.44 4.10
CA LEU A 87 4.28 10.50 4.78
C LEU A 87 3.69 10.00 6.11
N PRO A 88 3.55 10.88 7.11
CA PRO A 88 3.10 10.47 8.45
C PRO A 88 1.63 10.05 8.52
N PHE A 89 0.84 10.30 7.47
CA PHE A 89 -0.60 9.96 7.41
C PHE A 89 -0.88 8.51 6.98
N SER A 90 0.17 7.69 6.84
CA SER A 90 0.06 6.24 6.64
C SER A 90 -0.78 5.82 5.42
N GLN A 91 -1.37 4.63 5.49
CA GLN A 91 -2.12 4.00 4.40
C GLN A 91 -3.31 4.84 3.91
N VAL A 92 -4.04 5.47 4.82
CA VAL A 92 -5.24 6.28 4.47
C VAL A 92 -4.86 7.47 3.59
N GLY A 93 -3.77 8.18 3.92
CA GLY A 93 -3.24 9.24 3.09
C GLY A 93 -2.82 8.73 1.71
N GLY A 94 -2.17 7.58 1.65
CA GLY A 94 -1.76 6.92 0.40
C GLY A 94 -2.95 6.69 -0.54
N PHE A 95 -4.08 6.19 -0.05
CA PHE A 95 -5.28 5.98 -0.87
C PHE A 95 -5.79 7.28 -1.49
N VAL A 96 -5.88 8.36 -0.70
CA VAL A 96 -6.31 9.68 -1.19
C VAL A 96 -5.38 10.21 -2.28
N PHE A 97 -4.05 10.10 -2.09
CA PHE A 97 -3.07 10.54 -3.07
C PHE A 97 -3.09 9.67 -4.33
N GLY A 98 -3.28 8.36 -4.21
CA GLY A 98 -3.44 7.45 -5.35
C GLY A 98 -4.66 7.79 -6.19
N VAL A 99 -5.84 7.97 -5.58
CA VAL A 99 -7.06 8.44 -6.26
C VAL A 99 -6.80 9.78 -6.96
N ARG A 100 -6.16 10.73 -6.28
CA ARG A 100 -5.83 12.02 -6.88
C ARG A 100 -4.88 11.89 -8.08
N ALA A 101 -3.87 11.02 -7.99
CA ALA A 101 -2.92 10.81 -9.07
C ALA A 101 -3.59 10.29 -10.36
N VAL A 102 -4.55 9.35 -10.25
CA VAL A 102 -5.27 8.83 -11.43
C VAL A 102 -6.33 9.82 -11.93
N THR A 103 -6.99 10.59 -11.08
CA THR A 103 -7.92 11.64 -11.51
C THR A 103 -7.22 12.75 -12.28
N LEU A 104 -5.98 13.06 -11.97
CA LEU A 104 -5.14 13.97 -12.75
C LEU A 104 -4.86 13.48 -14.17
N GLN A 105 -4.96 12.18 -14.41
CA GLN A 105 -4.79 11.55 -15.72
C GLN A 105 -6.11 11.37 -16.50
N GLY A 106 -7.21 11.96 -16.00
CA GLY A 106 -8.51 11.97 -16.67
C GLY A 106 -9.47 10.84 -16.28
N VAL A 107 -9.17 10.10 -15.20
CA VAL A 107 -10.14 9.18 -14.61
C VAL A 107 -11.13 9.98 -13.76
N GLU A 108 -12.42 9.73 -13.94
CA GLU A 108 -13.45 10.38 -13.13
C GLU A 108 -13.32 10.02 -11.66
N TRP A 109 -13.55 10.98 -10.77
CA TRP A 109 -13.27 10.84 -9.33
C TRP A 109 -14.04 9.65 -8.70
N HIS A 110 -15.29 9.41 -9.10
CA HIS A 110 -16.11 8.33 -8.57
C HIS A 110 -15.59 6.96 -9.01
N THR A 111 -15.16 6.83 -10.27
CA THR A 111 -14.52 5.60 -10.75
C THR A 111 -13.15 5.38 -10.11
N ALA A 112 -12.34 6.43 -9.98
CA ALA A 112 -11.06 6.34 -9.29
C ALA A 112 -11.22 5.89 -7.85
N THR A 113 -12.20 6.47 -7.13
CA THR A 113 -12.47 6.10 -5.72
C THR A 113 -13.03 4.68 -5.62
N ALA A 114 -14.05 4.33 -6.43
CA ALA A 114 -14.64 2.99 -6.40
C ALA A 114 -13.61 1.90 -6.73
N SER A 115 -12.83 2.10 -7.80
CA SER A 115 -11.80 1.15 -8.19
C SER A 115 -10.69 1.01 -7.13
N THR A 116 -10.28 2.11 -6.48
CA THR A 116 -9.33 2.06 -5.36
C THR A 116 -9.88 1.24 -4.19
N VAL A 117 -11.15 1.41 -3.82
CA VAL A 117 -11.78 0.64 -2.74
C VAL A 117 -11.78 -0.85 -3.06
N VAL A 118 -12.13 -1.23 -4.29
CA VAL A 118 -12.14 -2.63 -4.72
C VAL A 118 -10.72 -3.19 -4.84
N ASP A 119 -9.76 -2.41 -5.35
CA ASP A 119 -8.35 -2.77 -5.42
C ASP A 119 -7.76 -3.05 -4.04
N VAL A 120 -8.00 -2.17 -3.07
CA VAL A 120 -7.59 -2.37 -1.66
C VAL A 120 -8.22 -3.63 -1.06
N THR A 121 -9.48 -3.91 -1.40
CA THR A 121 -10.16 -5.12 -0.94
C THR A 121 -9.50 -6.38 -1.51
N ALA A 122 -9.21 -6.38 -2.83
CA ALA A 122 -8.52 -7.50 -3.49
C ALA A 122 -7.10 -7.68 -2.96
N GLU A 123 -6.37 -6.58 -2.73
CA GLU A 123 -5.04 -6.57 -2.14
C GLU A 123 -5.05 -7.13 -0.72
N PHE A 124 -6.02 -6.74 0.11
CA PHE A 124 -6.14 -7.23 1.48
C PHE A 124 -6.49 -8.73 1.53
N LEU A 125 -7.36 -9.21 0.64
CA LEU A 125 -7.62 -10.64 0.48
C LEU A 125 -6.37 -11.42 0.08
N ALA A 126 -5.59 -10.88 -0.85
CA ALA A 126 -4.31 -11.48 -1.27
C ALA A 126 -3.28 -11.47 -0.13
N GLN A 127 -3.25 -10.41 0.68
CA GLN A 127 -2.40 -10.32 1.88
C GLN A 127 -2.79 -11.37 2.93
N ILE A 128 -4.08 -11.64 3.13
CA ILE A 128 -4.56 -12.71 4.01
C ILE A 128 -4.09 -14.08 3.50
N ALA A 129 -4.22 -14.34 2.19
CA ALA A 129 -3.72 -15.58 1.60
C ALA A 129 -2.20 -15.71 1.75
N PHE A 130 -1.47 -14.62 1.54
CA PHE A 130 -0.03 -14.57 1.74
C PHE A 130 0.38 -14.82 3.20
N ALA A 131 -0.33 -14.21 4.16
CA ALA A 131 -0.13 -14.48 5.59
C ALA A 131 -0.40 -15.95 5.94
N GLY A 132 -1.41 -16.56 5.32
CA GLY A 132 -1.70 -17.99 5.46
C GLY A 132 -0.56 -18.88 4.94
N ILE A 133 0.08 -18.51 3.82
CA ILE A 133 1.28 -19.21 3.32
C ILE A 133 2.42 -19.08 4.33
N GLY A 134 2.70 -17.89 4.86
CA GLY A 134 3.72 -17.68 5.87
C GLY A 134 3.47 -18.46 7.15
N LEU A 135 2.23 -18.51 7.60
CA LEU A 135 1.83 -19.33 8.76
C LEU A 135 2.03 -20.83 8.50
N ALA A 136 1.67 -21.33 7.33
CA ALA A 136 1.90 -22.73 6.97
C ALA A 136 3.38 -23.09 6.99
N ILE A 137 4.26 -22.24 6.48
CA ILE A 137 5.72 -22.42 6.54
C ILE A 137 6.19 -22.37 8.00
N LEU A 138 5.72 -21.42 8.81
CA LEU A 138 6.07 -21.34 10.22
C LEU A 138 5.73 -22.63 10.97
N LEU A 139 4.53 -23.16 10.78
CA LEU A 139 4.08 -24.40 11.42
C LEU A 139 4.91 -25.62 10.97
N ALA A 140 5.34 -25.65 9.72
CA ALA A 140 6.20 -26.71 9.19
C ALA A 140 7.64 -26.63 9.73
N ARG A 141 8.20 -25.42 9.88
CA ARG A 141 9.60 -25.20 10.28
C ARG A 141 9.78 -25.06 11.80
N ALA A 142 8.83 -24.47 12.48
CA ALA A 142 8.86 -24.18 13.91
C ALA A 142 7.51 -24.50 14.61
N PRO A 143 7.08 -25.78 14.66
CA PRO A 143 5.75 -26.16 15.15
C PRO A 143 5.52 -25.82 16.65
N ALA A 144 6.58 -25.70 17.42
CA ALA A 144 6.52 -25.33 18.84
C ALA A 144 6.57 -23.80 19.07
N SER A 145 6.48 -22.98 18.02
CA SER A 145 6.52 -21.52 18.15
C SER A 145 5.32 -21.02 18.96
N SER A 146 5.57 -20.19 19.94
CA SER A 146 4.53 -19.52 20.73
C SER A 146 3.70 -18.53 19.91
N LEU A 147 4.14 -18.16 18.71
CA LEU A 147 3.45 -17.28 17.78
C LEU A 147 2.39 -18.02 16.93
N ALA A 148 2.41 -19.34 16.86
CA ALA A 148 1.48 -20.11 16.00
C ALA A 148 0.02 -19.79 16.32
N VAL A 149 -0.41 -19.99 17.56
CA VAL A 149 -1.81 -19.75 17.99
C VAL A 149 -2.24 -18.27 17.83
N PRO A 150 -1.46 -17.26 18.28
CA PRO A 150 -1.81 -15.86 18.02
C PRO A 150 -1.97 -15.52 16.53
N LEU A 151 -1.13 -16.08 15.65
CA LEU A 151 -1.20 -15.86 14.22
C LEU A 151 -2.40 -16.54 13.57
N GLU A 152 -2.76 -17.77 13.99
CA GLU A 152 -3.97 -18.47 13.54
C GLU A 152 -5.24 -17.68 13.90
N VAL A 153 -5.33 -17.22 15.14
CA VAL A 153 -6.46 -16.40 15.62
C VAL A 153 -6.48 -15.08 14.86
N GLY A 154 -5.33 -14.41 14.69
CA GLY A 154 -5.22 -13.17 13.92
C GLY A 154 -5.65 -13.33 12.47
N LEU A 155 -5.26 -14.44 11.82
CA LEU A 155 -5.66 -14.76 10.43
C LEU A 155 -7.18 -14.99 10.33
N ALA A 156 -7.77 -15.75 11.27
CA ALA A 156 -9.20 -15.97 11.31
C ALA A 156 -9.99 -14.66 11.50
N LEU A 157 -9.52 -13.78 12.40
CA LEU A 157 -10.10 -12.45 12.60
C LEU A 157 -9.98 -11.56 11.35
N ALA A 158 -8.83 -11.60 10.64
CA ALA A 158 -8.62 -10.85 9.42
C ALA A 158 -9.57 -11.33 8.30
N VAL A 159 -9.78 -12.64 8.16
CA VAL A 159 -10.76 -13.20 7.22
C VAL A 159 -12.17 -12.71 7.56
N MET A 160 -12.58 -12.78 8.81
CA MET A 160 -13.91 -12.31 9.25
C MET A 160 -14.07 -10.80 9.01
N ALA A 161 -13.06 -10.00 9.34
CA ALA A 161 -13.06 -8.56 9.11
C ALA A 161 -13.17 -8.21 7.62
N CYS A 162 -12.51 -8.97 6.75
CA CYS A 162 -12.60 -8.77 5.31
C CYS A 162 -14.00 -9.09 4.78
N PHE A 163 -14.61 -10.20 5.20
CA PHE A 163 -15.99 -10.51 4.84
C PHE A 163 -16.97 -9.44 5.34
N ALA A 164 -16.81 -8.98 6.56
CA ALA A 164 -17.62 -7.90 7.11
C ALA A 164 -17.46 -6.59 6.31
N PHE A 165 -16.22 -6.28 5.90
CA PHE A 165 -15.92 -5.08 5.10
C PHE A 165 -16.55 -5.14 3.70
N VAL A 166 -16.43 -6.28 3.00
CA VAL A 166 -17.07 -6.49 1.69
C VAL A 166 -18.60 -6.42 1.83
N TRP A 167 -19.16 -7.05 2.86
CA TRP A 167 -20.60 -7.00 3.14
C TRP A 167 -21.08 -5.57 3.41
N LEU A 168 -20.30 -4.80 4.18
CA LEU A 168 -20.59 -3.39 4.46
C LEU A 168 -20.53 -2.53 3.18
N GLN A 169 -19.55 -2.74 2.32
CA GLN A 169 -19.43 -2.03 1.03
C GLN A 169 -20.66 -2.27 0.14
N GLN A 170 -21.17 -3.49 0.09
CA GLN A 170 -22.32 -3.87 -0.73
C GLN A 170 -23.67 -3.47 -0.11
N GLY A 171 -23.76 -3.49 1.23
CA GLY A 171 -25.01 -3.33 1.98
C GLY A 171 -25.21 -2.00 2.72
N ALA A 172 -24.17 -1.18 2.87
CA ALA A 172 -24.22 0.02 3.71
C ALA A 172 -25.05 1.18 3.12
N ALA A 173 -25.29 1.15 1.80
CA ALA A 173 -26.04 2.19 1.10
C ALA A 173 -27.42 2.50 1.70
N PRO A 174 -28.32 1.52 1.85
CA PRO A 174 -29.65 1.78 2.40
C PRO A 174 -29.59 2.17 3.88
N ILE A 175 -28.59 1.67 4.62
CA ILE A 175 -28.39 2.01 6.04
C ILE A 175 -27.93 3.47 6.15
N PHE A 176 -26.92 3.86 5.37
CA PHE A 176 -26.39 5.22 5.36
C PHE A 176 -27.45 6.23 4.86
N ALA A 177 -28.21 5.89 3.83
CA ALA A 177 -29.33 6.70 3.34
C ALA A 177 -30.47 6.83 4.37
N ARG A 178 -30.66 5.85 5.24
CA ARG A 178 -31.67 5.89 6.31
C ARG A 178 -31.22 6.76 7.48
N ILE A 179 -29.94 6.67 7.85
CA ILE A 179 -29.34 7.47 8.92
C ILE A 179 -29.23 8.93 8.50
N SER A 180 -28.74 9.21 7.28
CA SER A 180 -28.57 10.57 6.77
C SER A 180 -29.89 11.29 6.61
N ARG A 181 -30.98 10.62 6.20
CA ARG A 181 -32.34 11.20 6.16
C ARG A 181 -32.87 11.63 7.54
N ARG A 182 -32.38 10.99 8.63
CA ARG A 182 -32.82 11.32 9.99
C ARG A 182 -32.06 12.51 10.62
N ILE A 183 -30.83 12.79 10.16
CA ILE A 183 -29.92 13.68 10.90
C ILE A 183 -29.76 15.04 10.19
N ALA A 184 -30.07 15.20 8.90
CA ALA A 184 -29.61 16.38 8.20
C ALA A 184 -30.47 16.87 7.03
N GLY A 185 -30.66 18.18 7.03
CA GLY A 185 -31.32 18.98 6.02
C GLY A 185 -30.50 19.15 4.71
N ARG A 186 -30.79 20.23 3.96
CA ARG A 186 -30.34 20.51 2.57
C ARG A 186 -28.86 20.23 2.20
N TRP A 187 -27.93 20.30 3.14
CA TRP A 187 -26.49 20.01 2.92
C TRP A 187 -26.19 18.58 2.53
N PHE A 188 -27.16 17.66 2.68
CA PHE A 188 -26.99 16.22 2.44
C PHE A 188 -27.54 15.75 1.09
N ALA A 189 -28.28 16.57 0.34
CA ALA A 189 -28.76 16.18 -0.98
C ALA A 189 -27.58 15.91 -1.94
N ASP A 190 -26.60 16.82 -1.99
CA ASP A 190 -25.38 16.67 -2.80
C ASP A 190 -24.51 15.48 -2.34
N ALA A 191 -24.47 15.21 -1.02
CA ALA A 191 -23.74 14.06 -0.49
C ALA A 191 -24.43 12.74 -0.83
N GLN A 192 -25.77 12.69 -0.82
CA GLN A 192 -26.53 11.50 -1.21
C GLN A 192 -26.34 11.15 -2.69
N GLU A 193 -26.36 12.14 -3.57
CA GLU A 193 -26.11 11.94 -5.00
C GLU A 193 -24.71 11.37 -5.24
N ARG A 194 -23.68 11.94 -4.60
CA ARG A 194 -22.30 11.46 -4.69
C ARG A 194 -22.14 10.03 -4.17
N VAL A 195 -22.81 9.68 -3.08
CA VAL A 195 -22.80 8.32 -2.52
C VAL A 195 -23.51 7.36 -3.48
N ALA A 196 -24.64 7.75 -4.06
CA ALA A 196 -25.36 6.90 -5.03
C ALA A 196 -24.51 6.62 -6.29
N VAL A 197 -23.83 7.64 -6.82
CA VAL A 197 -22.90 7.49 -7.96
C VAL A 197 -21.75 6.54 -7.61
N LEU A 198 -21.12 6.72 -6.44
CA LEU A 198 -20.05 5.85 -6.00
C LEU A 198 -20.50 4.39 -5.84
N GLN A 199 -21.71 4.18 -5.33
CA GLN A 199 -22.28 2.83 -5.17
C GLN A 199 -22.63 2.18 -6.49
N ALA A 200 -23.13 2.94 -7.46
CA ALA A 200 -23.36 2.44 -8.82
C ALA A 200 -22.04 1.96 -9.45
N GLU A 201 -20.95 2.73 -9.30
CA GLU A 201 -19.63 2.33 -9.77
C GLU A 201 -19.09 1.08 -9.05
N LEU A 202 -19.23 1.00 -7.72
CA LEU A 202 -18.87 -0.19 -6.97
C LEU A 202 -19.65 -1.42 -7.45
N GLY A 203 -20.96 -1.29 -7.66
CA GLY A 203 -21.81 -2.37 -8.18
C GLY A 203 -21.37 -2.84 -9.58
N LEU A 204 -20.98 -1.90 -10.46
CA LEU A 204 -20.45 -2.23 -11.78
C LEU A 204 -19.13 -3.02 -11.70
N ILE A 205 -18.22 -2.61 -10.81
CA ILE A 205 -16.92 -3.27 -10.65
C ILE A 205 -17.11 -4.66 -10.02
N TYR A 206 -17.90 -4.77 -8.95
CA TYR A 206 -18.20 -6.05 -8.30
C TYR A 206 -18.98 -7.04 -9.17
N GLY A 207 -19.72 -6.55 -10.17
CA GLY A 207 -20.41 -7.38 -11.16
C GLY A 207 -19.48 -8.20 -12.07
N HIS A 208 -18.16 -7.90 -12.08
CA HIS A 208 -17.19 -8.57 -12.95
C HIS A 208 -16.29 -9.52 -12.18
N THR A 209 -16.81 -10.66 -11.70
CA THR A 209 -16.10 -11.64 -10.87
C THR A 209 -14.74 -12.08 -11.45
N THR A 210 -14.65 -12.29 -12.77
CA THR A 210 -13.38 -12.67 -13.42
C THR A 210 -12.29 -11.63 -13.20
N ARG A 211 -12.61 -10.33 -13.27
CA ARG A 211 -11.64 -9.26 -13.04
C ARG A 211 -11.22 -9.18 -11.57
N LEU A 212 -12.15 -9.43 -10.66
CA LEU A 212 -11.85 -9.46 -9.23
C LEU A 212 -10.89 -10.62 -8.89
N VAL A 213 -11.16 -11.81 -9.44
CA VAL A 213 -10.28 -12.97 -9.24
C VAL A 213 -8.90 -12.72 -9.86
N LEU A 214 -8.84 -12.16 -11.08
CA LEU A 214 -7.56 -11.81 -11.70
C LEU A 214 -6.82 -10.74 -10.89
N GLY A 215 -7.51 -9.69 -10.44
CA GLY A 215 -6.93 -8.68 -9.56
C GLY A 215 -6.36 -9.27 -8.28
N PHE A 216 -7.11 -10.15 -7.61
CA PHE A 216 -6.64 -10.90 -6.45
C PHE A 216 -5.38 -11.72 -6.75
N LEU A 217 -5.36 -12.46 -7.86
CA LEU A 217 -4.20 -13.30 -8.24
C LEU A 217 -2.97 -12.45 -8.54
N VAL A 218 -3.14 -11.33 -9.24
CA VAL A 218 -2.01 -10.41 -9.53
C VAL A 218 -1.51 -9.74 -8.24
N HIS A 219 -2.40 -9.37 -7.30
CA HIS A 219 -2.00 -8.91 -5.98
C HIS A 219 -1.24 -9.99 -5.20
N LEU A 220 -1.67 -11.25 -5.27
CA LEU A 220 -0.97 -12.36 -4.62
C LEU A 220 0.43 -12.55 -5.21
N ILE A 221 0.60 -12.43 -6.54
CA ILE A 221 1.93 -12.41 -7.18
C ILE A 221 2.76 -11.24 -6.64
N GLY A 222 2.18 -10.06 -6.49
CA GLY A 222 2.85 -8.91 -5.88
C GLY A 222 3.32 -9.20 -4.44
N TRP A 223 2.47 -9.82 -3.62
CA TRP A 223 2.82 -10.23 -2.25
C TRP A 223 3.92 -11.30 -2.23
N LEU A 224 3.86 -12.31 -3.09
CA LEU A 224 4.96 -13.28 -3.25
C LEU A 224 6.25 -12.58 -3.69
N GLY A 225 6.14 -11.57 -4.52
CA GLY A 225 7.27 -10.72 -4.91
C GLY A 225 7.89 -9.91 -3.76
N THR A 226 7.14 -9.60 -2.69
CA THR A 226 7.75 -9.02 -1.47
C THR A 226 8.62 -10.05 -0.76
N GLY A 227 8.26 -11.33 -0.79
CA GLY A 227 9.11 -12.43 -0.30
C GLY A 227 10.44 -12.51 -1.06
N VAL A 228 10.41 -12.34 -2.39
CA VAL A 228 11.63 -12.24 -3.21
C VAL A 228 12.47 -11.02 -2.79
N ALA A 229 11.84 -9.86 -2.53
CA ALA A 229 12.54 -8.67 -2.07
C ALA A 229 13.24 -8.89 -0.71
N GLY A 230 12.57 -9.56 0.24
CA GLY A 230 13.15 -9.94 1.52
C GLY A 230 14.33 -10.90 1.34
N TRP A 231 14.17 -11.93 0.51
CA TRP A 231 15.21 -12.89 0.19
C TRP A 231 16.45 -12.22 -0.42
N ILE A 232 16.28 -11.31 -1.39
CA ILE A 232 17.38 -10.49 -1.93
C ILE A 232 18.04 -9.66 -0.83
N GLY A 233 17.25 -9.04 0.06
CA GLY A 233 17.76 -8.21 1.15
C GLY A 233 18.63 -9.00 2.15
N TYR A 234 18.23 -10.20 2.53
CA TYR A 234 19.02 -11.07 3.38
C TYR A 234 20.32 -11.52 2.71
N HIS A 235 20.26 -11.96 1.43
CA HIS A 235 21.45 -12.36 0.69
C HIS A 235 22.43 -11.21 0.46
N ALA A 236 21.94 -10.00 0.24
CA ALA A 236 22.77 -8.80 0.14
C ALA A 236 23.56 -8.51 1.43
N LEU A 237 23.05 -8.95 2.59
CA LEU A 237 23.74 -8.88 3.87
C LEU A 237 24.62 -10.11 4.17
N GLY A 238 24.74 -11.05 3.23
CA GLY A 238 25.51 -12.27 3.40
C GLY A 238 24.82 -13.35 4.27
N VAL A 239 23.49 -13.24 4.46
CA VAL A 239 22.70 -14.23 5.22
C VAL A 239 22.22 -15.34 4.28
N PRO A 240 22.67 -16.59 4.46
CA PRO A 240 22.26 -17.73 3.64
C PRO A 240 20.88 -18.26 4.13
N ILE A 241 19.83 -17.49 3.90
CA ILE A 241 18.45 -17.89 4.27
C ILE A 241 17.77 -18.59 3.09
N ASP A 242 17.00 -19.65 3.37
CA ASP A 242 16.15 -20.29 2.38
C ASP A 242 15.04 -19.32 1.91
N PHE A 243 14.61 -19.51 0.65
CA PHE A 243 13.55 -18.68 0.09
C PHE A 243 12.24 -18.78 0.90
N ASP A 244 11.87 -19.99 1.32
CA ASP A 244 10.66 -20.24 2.08
C ASP A 244 10.68 -19.51 3.43
N ASP A 245 11.83 -19.48 4.11
CA ASP A 245 11.99 -18.81 5.39
C ASP A 245 11.91 -17.27 5.24
N ALA A 246 12.55 -16.73 4.20
CA ALA A 246 12.43 -15.30 3.87
C ALA A 246 10.98 -14.94 3.49
N LEU A 247 10.30 -15.79 2.72
CA LEU A 247 8.91 -15.64 2.35
C LEU A 247 7.99 -15.63 3.60
N ALA A 248 8.23 -16.54 4.54
CA ALA A 248 7.46 -16.60 5.78
C ALA A 248 7.66 -15.35 6.63
N ILE A 249 8.90 -14.86 6.77
CA ILE A 249 9.20 -13.61 7.48
C ILE A 249 8.41 -12.44 6.87
N GLU A 250 8.47 -12.27 5.55
CA GLU A 250 7.75 -11.18 4.86
C GLU A 250 6.23 -11.31 4.99
N ALA A 251 5.69 -12.53 4.89
CA ALA A 251 4.26 -12.78 4.99
C ALA A 251 3.71 -12.51 6.39
N LEU A 252 4.41 -12.95 7.42
CA LEU A 252 4.01 -12.73 8.82
C LEU A 252 4.24 -11.26 9.23
N LEU A 253 5.29 -10.63 8.72
CA LEU A 253 5.51 -9.19 8.89
C LEU A 253 4.39 -8.37 8.25
N ALA A 254 3.95 -8.75 7.04
CA ALA A 254 2.83 -8.10 6.37
C ALA A 254 1.55 -8.18 7.23
N ALA A 255 1.28 -9.33 7.85
CA ALA A 255 0.15 -9.49 8.78
C ALA A 255 0.30 -8.57 10.01
N ALA A 256 1.48 -8.53 10.63
CA ALA A 256 1.75 -7.68 11.79
C ALA A 256 1.58 -6.18 11.48
N THR A 257 2.09 -5.73 10.33
CA THR A 257 1.99 -4.32 9.90
C THR A 257 0.56 -3.96 9.48
N ALA A 258 -0.24 -4.91 8.99
CA ALA A 258 -1.65 -4.69 8.71
C ALA A 258 -2.47 -4.39 9.98
N VAL A 259 -2.17 -5.08 11.09
CA VAL A 259 -2.77 -4.78 12.40
C VAL A 259 -2.34 -3.41 12.92
N ALA A 260 -1.10 -3.03 12.65
CA ALA A 260 -0.52 -1.76 13.04
C ALA A 260 -0.74 -0.62 12.04
N PHE A 261 -1.77 -0.70 11.18
CA PHE A 261 -1.98 0.24 10.06
C PHE A 261 -2.12 1.71 10.48
N LEU A 262 -2.47 2.00 11.74
CA LEU A 262 -2.53 3.36 12.30
C LEU A 262 -1.16 3.87 12.77
N VAL A 263 -0.16 3.00 12.90
CA VAL A 263 1.19 3.41 13.31
C VAL A 263 1.87 4.11 12.13
N PRO A 264 2.25 5.39 12.27
CA PRO A 264 2.88 6.13 11.17
C PRO A 264 4.12 5.40 10.67
N VAL A 265 4.18 5.14 9.35
CA VAL A 265 5.32 4.49 8.67
C VAL A 265 5.67 3.11 9.26
N ASN A 266 4.75 2.47 10.01
CA ASN A 266 4.98 1.23 10.77
C ASN A 266 6.23 1.28 11.68
N ALA A 267 6.56 2.46 12.22
CA ALA A 267 7.76 2.67 13.02
C ALA A 267 7.77 1.76 14.28
N GLY A 268 8.87 1.06 14.50
CA GLY A 268 9.03 0.09 15.57
C GLY A 268 8.41 -1.28 15.29
N VAL A 269 7.25 -1.34 14.64
CA VAL A 269 6.55 -2.61 14.32
C VAL A 269 7.32 -3.41 13.28
N GLN A 270 7.78 -2.75 12.23
CA GLN A 270 8.57 -3.38 11.17
C GLN A 270 9.90 -3.89 11.73
N GLU A 271 10.62 -3.09 12.52
CA GLU A 271 11.88 -3.44 13.13
C GLU A 271 11.74 -4.63 14.11
N ALA A 272 10.76 -4.55 15.00
CA ALA A 272 10.48 -5.64 15.95
C ALA A 272 10.03 -6.92 15.23
N GLY A 273 9.23 -6.78 14.17
CA GLY A 273 8.78 -7.88 13.33
C GLY A 273 9.95 -8.60 12.65
N TYR A 274 10.84 -7.86 11.98
CA TYR A 274 12.03 -8.46 11.37
C TYR A 274 12.93 -9.14 12.41
N ALA A 275 13.23 -8.47 13.52
CA ALA A 275 14.08 -9.04 14.57
C ALA A 275 13.48 -10.31 15.20
N GLY A 276 12.17 -10.27 15.52
CA GLY A 276 11.49 -11.39 16.17
C GLY A 276 11.26 -12.57 15.23
N LEU A 277 10.75 -12.32 14.02
CA LEU A 277 10.51 -13.38 13.03
C LEU A 277 11.83 -13.95 12.51
N GLY A 278 12.83 -13.11 12.21
CA GLY A 278 14.15 -13.57 11.79
C GLY A 278 14.79 -14.51 12.80
N ALA A 279 14.68 -14.20 14.09
CA ALA A 279 15.20 -15.06 15.16
C ALA A 279 14.55 -16.46 15.19
N ILE A 280 13.26 -16.58 14.85
CA ILE A 280 12.56 -17.87 14.75
C ILE A 280 13.16 -18.73 13.64
N PHE A 281 13.55 -18.10 12.52
CA PHE A 281 14.18 -18.77 11.36
C PHE A 281 15.73 -18.78 11.45
N GLY A 282 16.29 -18.55 12.66
CA GLY A 282 17.73 -18.68 12.91
C GLY A 282 18.59 -17.51 12.42
N VAL A 283 17.97 -16.38 12.04
CA VAL A 283 18.71 -15.18 11.63
C VAL A 283 18.98 -14.29 12.84
N PRO A 284 20.23 -13.86 13.07
CA PRO A 284 20.56 -12.91 14.13
C PRO A 284 19.72 -11.63 14.02
N PRO A 285 19.18 -11.10 15.14
CA PRO A 285 18.34 -9.91 15.15
C PRO A 285 18.99 -8.69 14.49
N GLU A 286 20.31 -8.53 14.62
CA GLU A 286 21.07 -7.43 14.04
C GLU A 286 21.05 -7.45 12.50
N LEU A 287 21.11 -8.64 11.90
CA LEU A 287 21.04 -8.82 10.45
C LEU A 287 19.61 -8.62 9.93
N SER A 288 18.61 -9.11 10.67
CA SER A 288 17.20 -8.85 10.36
C SER A 288 16.85 -7.35 10.46
N LEU A 289 17.38 -6.63 11.45
CA LEU A 289 17.29 -5.17 11.52
C LEU A 289 17.99 -4.49 10.33
N GLY A 290 19.10 -5.07 9.86
CA GLY A 290 19.78 -4.64 8.63
C GLY A 290 18.84 -4.67 7.43
N VAL A 291 18.06 -5.75 7.23
CA VAL A 291 17.05 -5.85 6.15
C VAL A 291 15.99 -4.77 6.31
N SER A 292 15.50 -4.52 7.53
CA SER A 292 14.54 -3.43 7.80
C SER A 292 15.08 -2.06 7.37
N ILE A 293 16.35 -1.77 7.68
CA ILE A 293 17.00 -0.50 7.29
C ILE A 293 17.14 -0.39 5.77
N ILE A 294 17.53 -1.47 5.09
CA ILE A 294 17.63 -1.53 3.63
C ILE A 294 16.26 -1.27 2.99
N ARG A 295 15.20 -1.88 3.53
CA ARG A 295 13.82 -1.67 3.07
C ARG A 295 13.43 -0.19 3.20
N ARG A 296 13.67 0.46 4.33
CA ARG A 296 13.42 1.90 4.51
C ARG A 296 14.24 2.76 3.56
N ALA A 297 15.53 2.42 3.38
CA ALA A 297 16.40 3.11 2.43
C ALA A 297 15.82 3.04 1.00
N ARG A 298 15.37 1.86 0.57
CA ARG A 298 14.67 1.65 -0.71
C ARG A 298 13.41 2.52 -0.79
N ASP A 299 12.54 2.46 0.20
CA ASP A 299 11.26 3.17 0.22
C ASP A 299 11.46 4.69 0.10
N LEU A 300 12.43 5.25 0.80
CA LEU A 300 12.80 6.67 0.70
C LEU A 300 13.43 7.00 -0.65
N THR A 301 14.36 6.17 -1.14
CA THR A 301 15.08 6.42 -2.40
C THR A 301 14.13 6.42 -3.60
N VAL A 302 13.11 5.58 -3.59
CA VAL A 302 12.10 5.51 -4.65
C VAL A 302 10.93 6.46 -4.38
N GLY A 303 10.44 6.51 -3.15
CA GLY A 303 9.23 7.23 -2.80
C GLY A 303 9.38 8.75 -2.86
N VAL A 304 10.49 9.29 -2.37
CA VAL A 304 10.71 10.76 -2.37
C VAL A 304 10.72 11.34 -3.79
N PRO A 305 11.48 10.80 -4.77
CA PRO A 305 11.41 11.28 -6.15
C PRO A 305 10.02 11.19 -6.77
N ILE A 306 9.27 10.09 -6.50
CA ILE A 306 7.89 9.92 -6.98
C ILE A 306 6.98 11.03 -6.44
N LEU A 307 7.05 11.31 -5.13
CA LEU A 307 6.25 12.36 -4.50
C LEU A 307 6.60 13.75 -5.02
N LEU A 308 7.88 14.05 -5.20
CA LEU A 308 8.33 15.32 -5.76
C LEU A 308 7.85 15.50 -7.21
N LEU A 309 7.94 14.45 -8.02
CA LEU A 309 7.44 14.47 -9.39
C LEU A 309 5.91 14.65 -9.41
N TRP A 310 5.17 13.88 -8.59
CA TRP A 310 3.72 14.02 -8.48
C TRP A 310 3.32 15.44 -8.08
N GLN A 311 3.99 16.01 -7.10
CA GLN A 311 3.74 17.37 -6.63
C GLN A 311 4.05 18.42 -7.68
N TYR A 312 5.13 18.26 -8.44
CA TYR A 312 5.45 19.13 -9.58
C TYR A 312 4.33 19.09 -10.64
N LEU A 313 3.83 17.89 -10.99
CA LEU A 313 2.74 17.72 -11.94
C LEU A 313 1.43 18.36 -11.45
N GLU A 314 1.11 18.22 -10.16
CA GLU A 314 -0.05 18.88 -9.52
C GLU A 314 0.05 20.40 -9.60
N MET A 315 1.18 20.97 -9.22
CA MET A 315 1.41 22.42 -9.30
C MET A 315 1.34 22.95 -10.73
N ARG A 316 1.91 22.21 -11.70
CA ARG A 316 1.85 22.59 -13.12
C ARG A 316 0.39 22.62 -13.63
N ARG A 317 -0.45 21.72 -13.17
CA ARG A 317 -1.86 21.66 -13.55
C ARG A 317 -2.66 22.82 -12.90
N LEU A 318 -2.43 23.10 -11.62
CA LEU A 318 -3.05 24.21 -10.94
C LEU A 318 -2.74 25.58 -11.60
N ARG A 319 -1.54 25.75 -12.14
CA ARG A 319 -1.16 26.97 -12.89
C ARG A 319 -1.86 27.08 -14.24
N ARG A 320 -2.30 25.96 -14.86
CA ARG A 320 -2.95 25.93 -16.17
C ARG A 320 -4.48 25.97 -16.07
N ALA A 321 -5.06 25.76 -14.91
CA ALA A 321 -6.50 25.87 -14.70
C ALA A 321 -6.92 27.33 -14.96
N PRO A 322 -7.95 27.59 -15.82
CA PRO A 322 -8.48 28.93 -16.02
C PRO A 322 -8.95 29.51 -14.68
N ALA A 323 -8.76 30.82 -14.50
CA ALA A 323 -9.28 31.49 -13.32
C ALA A 323 -10.81 31.27 -13.30
N PRO A 324 -11.39 30.93 -12.11
CA PRO A 324 -12.84 30.88 -12.01
C PRO A 324 -13.39 32.22 -12.45
N GLU A 325 -14.33 32.19 -13.39
CA GLU A 325 -15.10 33.36 -13.77
C GLU A 325 -15.76 33.90 -12.51
N ALA A 326 -15.56 35.19 -12.25
CA ALA A 326 -15.96 35.89 -11.03
C ALA A 326 -17.47 36.15 -11.02
#